data_301dbd0e9fa76656131d61bac494b775
#
_entry.id   301dbd0e9fa76656131d61bac494b775
#
_cell.length_a   1.000
_cell.length_b   1.000
_cell.length_c   1.000
_cell.angle_alpha   90.00
_cell.angle_beta   90.00
_cell.angle_gamma   90.00
#
_symmetry.space_group_name_H-M   'P 1'
#
loop_
_entity.id
_entity.type
_entity.pdbx_description
1 polymer ?
#
loop_
_entity_poly.entity_id
_entity_poly.type
_entity_poly.pdbx_seq_one_letter_code
_entity_poly.pdbx_strand_id
1 'polypeptide(L)'
;MAGSVNLFVLNWNGRDLTLDCLSSLEKITYPNVKVYVIDNGSSDNSVTEIQNQFPDFEIIQLPENYGFSRGNNAGFQLVKQKADFTIFLNNDTVVDPYFVEPLINEMESNSTVKQATPKIFYADDLEYIWFGGGKINLWAGWIRHLGIRQKDSTQFSFNRNVDYATGCCVCMRTEDFESIGMFDESFFMYGEDVDLSLRFREQGGQILFVPESKIWHKVSSSIGAQFSIRKWKRKNIGKIKLIAKHIKPYQIPFSLVLTIFFSLLELIFSFTISLNKRK
;
A
#
# COMPACT_ATOMS: atom_id res chain seq x y z
N MET A 1 -6.73 -9.81 -25.73
CA MET A 1 -7.15 -8.43 -25.35
C MET A 1 -6.49 -8.13 -24.01
N ALA A 2 -6.04 -6.91 -23.77
CA ALA A 2 -5.47 -6.53 -22.49
C ALA A 2 -6.54 -6.68 -21.39
N GLY A 3 -6.18 -7.28 -20.25
CA GLY A 3 -7.09 -7.52 -19.12
C GLY A 3 -7.69 -6.22 -18.59
N SER A 4 -8.93 -6.26 -18.13
CA SER A 4 -9.60 -5.11 -17.52
C SER A 4 -9.08 -4.85 -16.11
N VAL A 5 -9.03 -3.58 -15.68
CA VAL A 5 -8.50 -3.17 -14.37
C VAL A 5 -9.49 -2.26 -13.65
N ASN A 6 -9.86 -2.60 -12.43
CA ASN A 6 -10.49 -1.68 -11.49
C ASN A 6 -9.41 -1.12 -10.53
N LEU A 7 -9.22 0.20 -10.56
CA LEU A 7 -8.26 0.91 -9.71
C LEU A 7 -9.01 1.67 -8.62
N PHE A 8 -8.68 1.38 -7.36
CA PHE A 8 -9.31 1.97 -6.19
C PHE A 8 -8.38 2.93 -5.48
N VAL A 9 -8.85 4.16 -5.25
CA VAL A 9 -8.15 5.21 -4.48
C VAL A 9 -8.97 5.49 -3.23
N LEU A 10 -8.42 5.17 -2.05
CA LEU A 10 -9.10 5.42 -0.76
C LEU A 10 -8.80 6.84 -0.28
N ASN A 11 -9.83 7.66 -0.12
CA ASN A 11 -9.74 9.03 0.43
C ASN A 11 -10.38 9.12 1.82
N TRP A 12 -9.72 9.85 2.72
CA TRP A 12 -10.30 10.32 3.97
C TRP A 12 -9.69 11.66 4.38
N ASN A 13 -10.46 12.74 4.24
CA ASN A 13 -10.03 14.12 4.54
C ASN A 13 -8.66 14.45 3.91
N GLY A 14 -8.48 14.04 2.65
CA GLY A 14 -7.24 14.21 1.90
C GLY A 14 -7.44 14.90 0.56
N ARG A 15 -8.35 15.91 0.50
CA ARG A 15 -8.78 16.58 -0.73
C ARG A 15 -7.63 16.86 -1.70
N ASP A 16 -6.68 17.67 -1.29
CA ASP A 16 -5.62 18.17 -2.19
C ASP A 16 -4.70 17.03 -2.67
N LEU A 17 -4.38 16.09 -1.79
CA LEU A 17 -3.59 14.91 -2.15
C LEU A 17 -4.33 14.03 -3.16
N THR A 18 -5.64 13.85 -2.95
CA THR A 18 -6.47 13.04 -3.84
C THR A 18 -6.61 13.70 -5.21
N LEU A 19 -6.84 15.01 -5.28
CA LEU A 19 -6.91 15.74 -6.55
C LEU A 19 -5.60 15.61 -7.35
N ASP A 20 -4.45 15.74 -6.72
CA ASP A 20 -3.14 15.55 -7.36
C ASP A 20 -2.94 14.10 -7.86
N CYS A 21 -3.36 13.10 -7.06
CA CYS A 21 -3.33 11.70 -7.46
C CYS A 21 -4.19 11.47 -8.71
N LEU A 22 -5.44 11.93 -8.68
CA LEU A 22 -6.38 11.79 -9.79
C LEU A 22 -5.90 12.49 -11.06
N SER A 23 -5.30 13.68 -10.96
CA SER A 23 -4.66 14.37 -12.10
C SER A 23 -3.54 13.56 -12.75
N SER A 24 -2.86 12.70 -12.00
CA SER A 24 -1.87 11.78 -12.58
C SER A 24 -2.53 10.57 -13.22
N LEU A 25 -3.64 10.09 -12.67
CA LEU A 25 -4.41 8.95 -13.19
C LEU A 25 -5.12 9.26 -14.51
N GLU A 26 -5.51 10.52 -14.77
CA GLU A 26 -6.07 10.91 -16.09
C GLU A 26 -5.09 10.69 -17.26
N LYS A 27 -3.79 10.58 -16.96
CA LYS A 27 -2.73 10.48 -17.98
C LYS A 27 -2.29 9.05 -18.23
N ILE A 28 -2.88 8.06 -17.56
CA ILE A 28 -2.48 6.66 -17.74
C ILE A 28 -2.77 6.18 -19.15
N THR A 29 -1.87 5.35 -19.67
CA THR A 29 -1.92 4.87 -21.06
C THR A 29 -2.65 3.54 -21.21
N TYR A 30 -2.84 2.80 -20.13
CA TYR A 30 -3.52 1.50 -20.16
C TYR A 30 -5.00 1.66 -20.54
N PRO A 31 -5.48 1.01 -21.63
CA PRO A 31 -6.77 1.36 -22.23
C PRO A 31 -8.00 0.90 -21.44
N ASN A 32 -7.86 -0.15 -20.63
CA ASN A 32 -8.98 -0.82 -19.96
C ASN A 32 -8.94 -0.60 -18.44
N VAL A 33 -8.72 0.64 -17.98
CA VAL A 33 -8.75 1.01 -16.56
C VAL A 33 -10.03 1.75 -16.24
N LYS A 34 -10.65 1.37 -15.14
CA LYS A 34 -11.72 2.14 -14.50
C LYS A 34 -11.29 2.56 -13.09
N VAL A 35 -11.35 3.87 -12.84
CA VAL A 35 -10.92 4.45 -11.56
C VAL A 35 -12.13 4.67 -10.66
N TYR A 36 -12.02 4.19 -9.42
CA TYR A 36 -12.98 4.37 -8.35
C TYR A 36 -12.33 5.11 -7.18
N VAL A 37 -12.95 6.21 -6.77
CA VAL A 37 -12.54 6.91 -5.54
C VAL A 37 -13.45 6.45 -4.42
N ILE A 38 -12.89 5.81 -3.40
CA ILE A 38 -13.62 5.42 -2.19
C ILE A 38 -13.48 6.55 -1.18
N ASP A 39 -14.52 7.34 -1.02
CA ASP A 39 -14.57 8.34 0.05
C ASP A 39 -14.97 7.68 1.36
N ASN A 40 -14.07 7.63 2.30
CA ASN A 40 -14.19 6.92 3.57
C ASN A 40 -14.81 7.82 4.67
N GLY A 41 -15.91 8.53 4.34
CA GLY A 41 -16.61 9.42 5.24
C GLY A 41 -15.85 10.73 5.50
N SER A 42 -15.41 11.41 4.44
CA SER A 42 -14.73 12.71 4.56
C SER A 42 -15.68 13.86 4.90
N SER A 43 -15.13 14.90 5.51
CA SER A 43 -15.82 16.14 5.88
C SER A 43 -15.15 17.40 5.33
N ASP A 44 -14.17 17.26 4.42
CA ASP A 44 -13.30 18.34 3.89
C ASP A 44 -13.67 18.79 2.47
N ASN A 45 -14.90 18.57 2.02
CA ASN A 45 -15.37 18.83 0.66
C ASN A 45 -14.69 17.99 -0.45
N SER A 46 -13.92 16.96 -0.12
CA SER A 46 -13.23 16.10 -1.10
C SER A 46 -14.20 15.61 -2.19
N VAL A 47 -15.37 15.11 -1.80
CA VAL A 47 -16.35 14.51 -2.73
C VAL A 47 -16.78 15.54 -3.78
N THR A 48 -17.18 16.74 -3.34
CA THR A 48 -17.66 17.80 -4.24
C THR A 48 -16.57 18.24 -5.22
N GLU A 49 -15.34 18.44 -4.72
CA GLU A 49 -14.23 18.86 -5.56
C GLU A 49 -13.83 17.79 -6.57
N ILE A 50 -13.81 16.51 -6.18
CA ILE A 50 -13.51 15.40 -7.07
C ILE A 50 -14.59 15.29 -8.16
N GLN A 51 -15.87 15.37 -7.80
CA GLN A 51 -16.98 15.32 -8.77
C GLN A 51 -16.89 16.44 -9.81
N ASN A 52 -16.50 17.63 -9.38
CA ASN A 52 -16.40 18.79 -10.27
C ASN A 52 -15.20 18.70 -11.22
N GLN A 53 -14.04 18.22 -10.74
CA GLN A 53 -12.80 18.22 -11.52
C GLN A 53 -12.60 16.93 -12.31
N PHE A 54 -13.12 15.80 -11.84
CA PHE A 54 -12.94 14.47 -12.42
C PHE A 54 -14.27 13.74 -12.57
N PRO A 55 -15.18 14.24 -13.43
CA PRO A 55 -16.54 13.69 -13.58
C PRO A 55 -16.56 12.26 -14.14
N ASP A 56 -15.48 11.81 -14.79
CA ASP A 56 -15.37 10.46 -15.38
C ASP A 56 -14.96 9.40 -14.33
N PHE A 57 -14.53 9.81 -13.15
CA PHE A 57 -14.17 8.87 -12.09
C PHE A 57 -15.37 8.59 -11.18
N GLU A 58 -15.61 7.32 -10.89
CA GLU A 58 -16.71 6.93 -10.02
C GLU A 58 -16.36 7.13 -8.55
N ILE A 59 -17.26 7.78 -7.79
CA ILE A 59 -17.09 7.99 -6.36
C ILE A 59 -18.02 7.07 -5.58
N ILE A 60 -17.43 6.30 -4.68
CA ILE A 60 -18.13 5.43 -3.72
C ILE A 60 -18.04 6.09 -2.36
N GLN A 61 -19.15 6.60 -1.84
CA GLN A 61 -19.20 7.26 -0.55
C GLN A 61 -19.57 6.28 0.56
N LEU A 62 -18.68 6.14 1.56
CA LEU A 62 -18.93 5.38 2.77
C LEU A 62 -19.44 6.31 3.88
N PRO A 63 -20.30 5.83 4.80
CA PRO A 63 -20.93 6.69 5.79
C PRO A 63 -19.99 7.22 6.88
N GLU A 64 -18.85 6.55 7.10
CA GLU A 64 -17.87 6.88 8.13
C GLU A 64 -16.48 6.31 7.79
N ASN A 65 -15.46 6.72 8.53
CA ASN A 65 -14.10 6.20 8.37
C ASN A 65 -13.96 4.76 8.91
N TYR A 66 -13.97 3.81 8.02
CA TYR A 66 -13.78 2.38 8.31
C TYR A 66 -12.30 1.96 8.44
N GLY A 67 -11.35 2.89 8.25
CA GLY A 67 -9.93 2.59 8.15
C GLY A 67 -9.55 2.07 6.76
N PHE A 68 -8.32 1.56 6.63
CA PHE A 68 -7.79 1.15 5.33
C PHE A 68 -8.43 -0.16 4.83
N SER A 69 -8.35 -1.22 5.64
CA SER A 69 -8.80 -2.57 5.23
C SER A 69 -10.28 -2.61 4.91
N ARG A 70 -11.12 -2.24 5.87
CA ARG A 70 -12.58 -2.28 5.71
C ARG A 70 -13.07 -1.25 4.70
N GLY A 71 -12.41 -0.08 4.60
CA GLY A 71 -12.74 0.94 3.60
C GLY A 71 -12.53 0.43 2.18
N ASN A 72 -11.37 -0.14 1.89
CA ASN A 72 -11.07 -0.74 0.59
C ASN A 72 -11.97 -1.94 0.27
N ASN A 73 -12.20 -2.84 1.24
CA ASN A 73 -13.11 -3.97 1.06
C ASN A 73 -14.53 -3.51 0.74
N ALA A 74 -15.05 -2.54 1.49
CA ALA A 74 -16.40 -2.01 1.28
C ALA A 74 -16.55 -1.38 -0.10
N GLY A 75 -15.58 -0.54 -0.51
CA GLY A 75 -15.57 0.06 -1.84
C GLY A 75 -15.50 -1.00 -2.95
N PHE A 76 -14.61 -1.96 -2.81
CA PHE A 76 -14.48 -3.07 -3.76
C PHE A 76 -15.78 -3.88 -3.89
N GLN A 77 -16.47 -4.17 -2.78
CA GLN A 77 -17.71 -4.94 -2.80
C GLN A 77 -18.90 -4.19 -3.42
N LEU A 78 -18.91 -2.85 -3.35
CA LEU A 78 -19.96 -2.03 -3.95
C LEU A 78 -19.86 -1.94 -5.48
N VAL A 79 -18.70 -2.26 -6.06
CA VAL A 79 -18.54 -2.30 -7.53
C VAL A 79 -19.17 -3.56 -8.09
N LYS A 80 -20.21 -3.38 -8.92
CA LYS A 80 -20.96 -4.48 -9.54
C LYS A 80 -20.19 -5.19 -10.65
N GLN A 81 -19.49 -4.41 -11.49
CA GLN A 81 -18.73 -4.93 -12.62
C GLN A 81 -17.29 -5.19 -12.20
N LYS A 82 -16.96 -6.43 -11.92
CA LYS A 82 -15.61 -6.84 -11.58
C LYS A 82 -14.74 -6.87 -12.84
N ALA A 83 -13.52 -6.34 -12.70
CA ALA A 83 -12.49 -6.42 -13.73
C ALA A 83 -11.62 -7.67 -13.52
N ASP A 84 -10.77 -8.01 -14.48
CA ASP A 84 -9.82 -9.12 -14.37
C ASP A 84 -8.78 -8.87 -13.25
N PHE A 85 -8.37 -7.60 -13.12
CA PHE A 85 -7.39 -7.16 -12.14
C PHE A 85 -7.93 -6.04 -11.24
N THR A 86 -7.43 -6.01 -10.02
CA THR A 86 -7.71 -4.97 -9.03
C THR A 86 -6.42 -4.32 -8.59
N ILE A 87 -6.37 -2.98 -8.62
CA ILE A 87 -5.27 -2.18 -8.08
C ILE A 87 -5.81 -1.36 -6.91
N PHE A 88 -5.18 -1.45 -5.75
CA PHE A 88 -5.36 -0.49 -4.65
C PHE A 88 -4.21 0.49 -4.66
N LEU A 89 -4.52 1.77 -4.62
CA LEU A 89 -3.57 2.87 -4.68
C LEU A 89 -3.88 3.91 -3.59
N ASN A 90 -2.86 4.33 -2.85
CA ASN A 90 -3.02 5.42 -1.91
C ASN A 90 -3.26 6.76 -2.60
N ASN A 91 -4.08 7.61 -2.01
CA ASN A 91 -4.42 8.93 -2.53
C ASN A 91 -3.28 9.97 -2.43
N ASP A 92 -2.21 9.67 -1.70
CA ASP A 92 -1.02 10.53 -1.57
C ASP A 92 0.12 10.12 -2.51
N THR A 93 -0.25 9.61 -3.70
CA THR A 93 0.67 9.19 -4.75
C THR A 93 0.51 9.99 -6.03
N VAL A 94 1.56 10.01 -6.84
CA VAL A 94 1.56 10.43 -8.25
C VAL A 94 2.06 9.24 -9.05
N VAL A 95 1.43 8.94 -10.18
CA VAL A 95 1.78 7.76 -10.98
C VAL A 95 2.46 8.15 -12.30
N ASP A 96 3.37 7.30 -12.77
CA ASP A 96 3.85 7.34 -14.15
C ASP A 96 2.69 6.94 -15.08
N PRO A 97 2.49 7.62 -16.22
CA PRO A 97 1.44 7.25 -17.17
C PRO A 97 1.45 5.77 -17.60
N TYR A 98 2.60 5.15 -17.59
CA TYR A 98 2.83 3.76 -18.00
C TYR A 98 2.94 2.77 -16.83
N PHE A 99 2.44 3.11 -15.62
CA PHE A 99 2.67 2.28 -14.43
C PHE A 99 1.84 0.98 -14.40
N VAL A 100 0.71 0.93 -15.09
CA VAL A 100 -0.22 -0.22 -15.07
C VAL A 100 0.29 -1.37 -15.92
N GLU A 101 0.76 -1.08 -17.13
CA GLU A 101 1.16 -2.06 -18.14
C GLU A 101 2.19 -3.09 -17.60
N PRO A 102 3.31 -2.67 -16.97
CA PRO A 102 4.29 -3.63 -16.46
C PRO A 102 3.71 -4.56 -15.39
N LEU A 103 2.81 -4.06 -14.53
CA LEU A 103 2.18 -4.88 -13.50
C LEU A 103 1.29 -5.96 -14.11
N ILE A 104 0.44 -5.59 -15.07
CA ILE A 104 -0.48 -6.51 -15.75
C ILE A 104 0.29 -7.54 -16.57
N ASN A 105 1.30 -7.11 -17.35
CA ASN A 105 2.11 -8.00 -18.18
C ASN A 105 2.76 -9.12 -17.34
N GLU A 106 3.33 -8.79 -16.20
CA GLU A 106 3.93 -9.77 -15.29
C GLU A 106 2.90 -10.73 -14.70
N MET A 107 1.72 -10.23 -14.36
CA MET A 107 0.67 -11.07 -13.81
C MET A 107 0.02 -11.96 -14.87
N GLU A 108 -0.16 -11.49 -16.11
CA GLU A 108 -0.68 -12.29 -17.22
C GLU A 108 0.32 -13.39 -17.63
N SER A 109 1.62 -13.08 -17.63
CA SER A 109 2.66 -14.02 -18.03
C SER A 109 2.92 -15.14 -17.03
N ASN A 110 2.56 -14.94 -15.74
CA ASN A 110 2.85 -15.89 -14.68
C ASN A 110 1.70 -15.99 -13.66
N SER A 111 0.95 -17.09 -13.71
CA SER A 111 -0.19 -17.35 -12.82
C SER A 111 0.19 -17.59 -11.34
N THR A 112 1.47 -17.86 -11.06
CA THR A 112 1.97 -18.01 -9.67
C THR A 112 2.16 -16.65 -8.98
N VAL A 113 2.29 -15.55 -9.75
CA VAL A 113 2.33 -14.20 -9.21
C VAL A 113 0.93 -13.81 -8.74
N LYS A 114 0.75 -13.64 -7.45
CA LYS A 114 -0.53 -13.29 -6.80
C LYS A 114 -0.65 -11.80 -6.49
N GLN A 115 0.50 -11.14 -6.29
CA GLN A 115 0.58 -9.69 -6.13
C GLN A 115 1.75 -9.15 -6.94
N ALA A 116 1.53 -8.00 -7.60
CA ALA A 116 2.58 -7.18 -8.21
C ALA A 116 2.58 -5.78 -7.58
N THR A 117 3.77 -5.22 -7.34
CA THR A 117 3.94 -3.92 -6.71
C THR A 117 5.02 -3.11 -7.42
N PRO A 118 4.80 -1.79 -7.65
CA PRO A 118 5.74 -0.94 -8.37
C PRO A 118 6.98 -0.59 -7.56
N LYS A 119 7.96 0.01 -8.24
CA LYS A 119 8.99 0.82 -7.60
C LYS A 119 8.39 2.14 -7.17
N ILE A 120 8.53 2.48 -5.89
CA ILE A 120 7.96 3.70 -5.32
C ILE A 120 9.08 4.62 -4.87
N PHE A 121 9.07 5.84 -5.38
CA PHE A 121 9.99 6.90 -5.03
C PHE A 121 9.39 7.86 -4.00
N TYR A 122 10.22 8.67 -3.36
CA TYR A 122 9.75 9.85 -2.66
C TYR A 122 9.32 10.92 -3.66
N ALA A 123 8.18 11.58 -3.44
CA ALA A 123 7.70 12.62 -4.34
C ALA A 123 8.48 13.94 -4.20
N ASP A 124 9.12 14.19 -3.07
CA ASP A 124 9.98 15.35 -2.78
C ASP A 124 11.46 15.10 -3.16
N ASP A 125 11.83 13.86 -3.49
CA ASP A 125 13.17 13.51 -3.97
C ASP A 125 13.11 12.33 -4.95
N LEU A 126 12.95 12.66 -6.23
CA LEU A 126 12.61 11.72 -7.30
C LEU A 126 13.69 10.66 -7.60
N GLU A 127 14.88 10.81 -7.07
CA GLU A 127 15.97 9.84 -7.22
C GLU A 127 16.03 8.80 -6.07
N TYR A 128 15.29 9.07 -4.98
CA TYR A 128 15.36 8.22 -3.78
C TYR A 128 14.15 7.28 -3.68
N ILE A 129 14.47 6.02 -3.44
CA ILE A 129 13.47 4.97 -3.30
C ILE A 129 12.80 5.06 -1.92
N TRP A 130 11.46 5.04 -1.91
CA TRP A 130 10.67 4.81 -0.73
C TRP A 130 10.39 3.32 -0.52
N PHE A 131 10.10 2.58 -1.62
CA PHE A 131 9.85 1.15 -1.59
C PHE A 131 10.42 0.47 -2.83
N GLY A 132 11.38 -0.40 -2.65
CA GLY A 132 11.99 -1.26 -3.65
C GLY A 132 11.73 -2.74 -3.36
N GLY A 133 10.57 -3.07 -2.76
CA GLY A 133 10.18 -4.39 -2.30
C GLY A 133 10.13 -4.50 -0.78
N GLY A 134 9.39 -5.49 -0.27
CA GLY A 134 9.20 -5.74 1.14
C GLY A 134 9.98 -6.95 1.66
N LYS A 135 10.50 -6.86 2.89
CA LYS A 135 11.11 -7.98 3.62
C LYS A 135 10.48 -8.15 4.99
N ILE A 136 10.23 -9.40 5.37
CA ILE A 136 9.57 -9.78 6.62
C ILE A 136 10.46 -10.77 7.38
N ASN A 137 10.61 -10.54 8.66
CA ASN A 137 11.07 -11.54 9.60
C ASN A 137 10.24 -11.41 10.89
N LEU A 138 9.09 -12.08 10.94
CA LEU A 138 8.21 -12.03 12.10
C LEU A 138 8.84 -12.69 13.33
N TRP A 139 9.71 -13.68 13.14
CA TRP A 139 10.43 -14.31 14.25
C TRP A 139 11.32 -13.30 14.98
N ALA A 140 12.02 -12.44 14.23
CA ALA A 140 12.82 -11.35 14.78
C ALA A 140 12.02 -10.05 14.99
N GLY A 141 10.71 -10.05 14.68
CA GLY A 141 9.81 -8.93 14.93
C GLY A 141 10.03 -7.70 14.05
N TRP A 142 10.60 -7.85 12.83
CA TRP A 142 10.77 -6.73 11.92
C TRP A 142 10.13 -6.93 10.54
N ILE A 143 9.64 -5.83 10.00
CA ILE A 143 9.10 -5.66 8.66
C ILE A 143 9.71 -4.38 8.10
N ARG A 144 10.26 -4.42 6.90
CA ARG A 144 10.93 -3.25 6.32
C ARG A 144 10.82 -3.17 4.81
N HIS A 145 10.83 -1.95 4.29
CA HIS A 145 10.99 -1.66 2.88
C HIS A 145 12.47 -1.80 2.50
N LEU A 146 12.74 -2.43 1.36
CA LEU A 146 14.05 -2.43 0.73
C LEU A 146 14.26 -1.10 0.01
N GLY A 147 15.49 -0.63 -0.03
CA GLY A 147 15.85 0.59 -0.75
C GLY A 147 15.41 1.91 -0.09
N ILE A 148 14.75 1.89 1.05
CA ILE A 148 14.25 3.11 1.71
C ILE A 148 15.37 4.14 1.91
N ARG A 149 15.18 5.36 1.37
CA ARG A 149 16.17 6.47 1.36
C ARG A 149 17.50 6.15 0.68
N GLN A 150 17.52 5.18 -0.23
CA GLN A 150 18.67 4.92 -1.11
C GLN A 150 18.38 5.52 -2.49
N LYS A 151 19.44 6.01 -3.15
CA LYS A 151 19.33 6.37 -4.58
C LYS A 151 18.99 5.15 -5.41
N ASP A 152 18.18 5.37 -6.44
CA ASP A 152 17.91 4.31 -7.42
C ASP A 152 19.21 3.84 -8.09
N SER A 153 19.34 2.55 -8.24
CA SER A 153 20.55 1.91 -8.78
C SER A 153 20.19 0.57 -9.42
N THR A 154 21.13 -0.02 -10.13
CA THR A 154 20.96 -1.29 -10.85
C THR A 154 20.42 -2.43 -9.98
N GLN A 155 20.69 -2.42 -8.67
CA GLN A 155 20.13 -3.42 -7.76
C GLN A 155 18.58 -3.38 -7.66
N PHE A 156 17.94 -2.26 -8.05
CA PHE A 156 16.49 -2.09 -8.06
C PHE A 156 15.90 -2.02 -9.48
N SER A 157 16.64 -2.51 -10.50
CA SER A 157 16.23 -2.44 -11.90
C SER A 157 15.68 -3.75 -12.47
N PHE A 158 15.56 -4.79 -11.65
CA PHE A 158 15.09 -6.11 -12.08
C PHE A 158 13.90 -6.58 -11.27
N ASN A 159 12.99 -7.29 -11.94
CA ASN A 159 11.90 -8.01 -11.29
C ASN A 159 12.45 -8.99 -10.26
N ARG A 160 11.80 -9.07 -9.11
CA ARG A 160 12.22 -10.01 -8.06
C ARG A 160 11.08 -10.39 -7.13
N ASN A 161 11.11 -11.61 -6.63
CA ASN A 161 10.24 -12.03 -5.56
C ASN A 161 10.61 -11.28 -4.25
N VAL A 162 9.58 -10.78 -3.59
CA VAL A 162 9.68 -10.07 -2.30
C VAL A 162 8.75 -10.73 -1.28
N ASP A 163 8.87 -10.37 -0.01
CA ASP A 163 8.05 -11.01 1.01
C ASP A 163 6.66 -10.39 1.10
N TYR A 164 6.49 -9.11 0.73
CA TYR A 164 5.19 -8.45 0.66
C TYR A 164 5.17 -7.29 -0.33
N ALA A 165 3.98 -7.00 -0.83
CA ALA A 165 3.63 -5.77 -1.55
C ALA A 165 3.07 -4.75 -0.57
N THR A 166 3.44 -3.47 -0.73
CA THR A 166 2.92 -2.42 0.16
C THR A 166 1.51 -2.00 -0.24
N GLY A 167 0.66 -1.71 0.75
CA GLY A 167 -0.67 -1.14 0.53
C GLY A 167 -0.68 0.23 -0.15
N CYS A 168 0.49 0.87 -0.32
CA CYS A 168 0.62 2.10 -1.09
C CYS A 168 0.23 1.91 -2.56
N CYS A 169 0.67 0.79 -3.19
CA CYS A 169 0.21 0.35 -4.50
C CYS A 169 0.41 -1.16 -4.65
N VAL A 170 -0.68 -1.88 -4.87
CA VAL A 170 -0.67 -3.32 -5.10
C VAL A 170 -1.68 -3.71 -6.17
N CYS A 171 -1.24 -4.53 -7.12
CA CYS A 171 -2.04 -5.14 -8.17
C CYS A 171 -2.23 -6.62 -7.90
N MET A 172 -3.45 -7.14 -8.13
CA MET A 172 -3.83 -8.55 -7.95
C MET A 172 -4.85 -8.95 -9.00
N ARG A 173 -4.98 -10.26 -9.28
CA ARG A 173 -6.20 -10.74 -9.96
C ARG A 173 -7.37 -10.55 -9.01
N THR A 174 -8.48 -10.11 -9.56
CA THR A 174 -9.71 -9.87 -8.78
C THR A 174 -10.20 -11.16 -8.10
N GLU A 175 -10.21 -12.27 -8.83
CA GLU A 175 -10.58 -13.59 -8.30
C GLU A 175 -9.66 -14.07 -7.16
N ASP A 176 -8.35 -13.82 -7.27
CA ASP A 176 -7.38 -14.17 -6.22
C ASP A 176 -7.64 -13.35 -4.95
N PHE A 177 -7.93 -12.04 -5.09
CA PHE A 177 -8.25 -11.16 -3.97
C PHE A 177 -9.54 -11.57 -3.24
N GLU A 178 -10.58 -11.95 -4.00
CA GLU A 178 -11.84 -12.45 -3.42
C GLU A 178 -11.61 -13.80 -2.73
N SER A 179 -10.93 -14.75 -3.39
CA SER A 179 -10.74 -16.11 -2.89
C SER A 179 -9.88 -16.18 -1.63
N ILE A 180 -8.90 -15.28 -1.48
CA ILE A 180 -8.07 -15.19 -0.27
C ILE A 180 -8.80 -14.52 0.90
N GLY A 181 -10.01 -13.98 0.69
CA GLY A 181 -10.82 -13.32 1.70
C GLY A 181 -10.51 -11.85 1.88
N MET A 182 -9.97 -11.17 0.86
CA MET A 182 -9.72 -9.72 0.82
C MET A 182 -8.75 -9.25 1.94
N PHE A 183 -8.75 -7.96 2.29
CA PHE A 183 -8.01 -7.48 3.45
C PHE A 183 -8.67 -7.96 4.75
N ASP A 184 -7.87 -8.31 5.75
CA ASP A 184 -8.36 -8.63 7.10
C ASP A 184 -8.77 -7.34 7.83
N GLU A 185 -10.08 -7.16 8.05
CA GLU A 185 -10.67 -5.96 8.64
C GLU A 185 -10.31 -5.76 10.11
N SER A 186 -9.73 -6.76 10.75
CA SER A 186 -9.18 -6.59 12.10
C SER A 186 -8.03 -5.59 12.13
N PHE A 187 -7.34 -5.37 11.00
CA PHE A 187 -6.34 -4.30 10.83
C PHE A 187 -7.06 -3.02 10.39
N PHE A 188 -7.13 -2.03 11.27
CA PHE A 188 -7.67 -0.72 10.90
C PHE A 188 -6.72 0.01 9.93
N MET A 189 -5.42 -0.08 10.16
CA MET A 189 -4.32 0.50 9.37
C MET A 189 -2.98 -0.05 9.90
N TYR A 190 -2.05 -0.37 8.99
CA TYR A 190 -0.73 -0.98 9.19
C TYR A 190 -0.75 -2.47 9.54
N GLY A 191 -0.22 -3.25 8.64
CA GLY A 191 -0.05 -4.70 8.73
C GLY A 191 -1.01 -5.49 7.84
N GLU A 192 -2.08 -4.88 7.33
CA GLU A 192 -3.04 -5.49 6.41
C GLU A 192 -2.41 -5.94 5.09
N ASP A 193 -1.48 -5.16 4.56
CA ASP A 193 -0.73 -5.44 3.33
C ASP A 193 0.24 -6.60 3.52
N VAL A 194 0.91 -6.63 4.66
CA VAL A 194 1.78 -7.74 5.06
C VAL A 194 0.97 -9.01 5.31
N ASP A 195 -0.17 -8.92 6.00
CA ASP A 195 -1.08 -10.04 6.24
C ASP A 195 -1.58 -10.66 4.94
N LEU A 196 -2.05 -9.82 4.02
CA LEU A 196 -2.54 -10.27 2.72
C LEU A 196 -1.44 -10.99 1.92
N SER A 197 -0.23 -10.42 1.89
CA SER A 197 0.91 -11.03 1.22
C SER A 197 1.34 -12.35 1.86
N LEU A 198 1.31 -12.46 3.18
CA LEU A 198 1.62 -13.70 3.89
C LEU A 198 0.60 -14.79 3.58
N ARG A 199 -0.71 -14.48 3.55
CA ARG A 199 -1.76 -15.44 3.18
C ARG A 199 -1.56 -15.98 1.76
N PHE A 200 -1.23 -15.14 0.79
CA PHE A 200 -0.89 -15.60 -0.56
C PHE A 200 0.34 -16.50 -0.58
N ARG A 201 1.40 -16.14 0.13
CA ARG A 201 2.62 -16.94 0.21
C ARG A 201 2.41 -18.29 0.90
N GLU A 202 1.56 -18.36 1.92
CA GLU A 202 1.17 -19.60 2.60
C GLU A 202 0.45 -20.57 1.65
N GLN A 203 -0.21 -20.05 0.59
CA GLN A 203 -0.79 -20.83 -0.49
C GLN A 203 0.16 -21.08 -1.68
N GLY A 204 1.45 -20.75 -1.54
CA GLY A 204 2.46 -20.94 -2.59
C GLY A 204 2.51 -19.82 -3.64
N GLY A 205 1.76 -18.73 -3.45
CA GLY A 205 1.77 -17.57 -4.32
C GLY A 205 3.05 -16.74 -4.22
N GLN A 206 3.42 -16.10 -5.32
CA GLN A 206 4.57 -15.20 -5.40
C GLN A 206 4.12 -13.75 -5.31
N ILE A 207 4.94 -12.91 -4.66
CA ILE A 207 4.77 -11.47 -4.59
C ILE A 207 5.91 -10.84 -5.40
N LEU A 208 5.58 -10.11 -6.47
CA LEU A 208 6.56 -9.62 -7.42
C LEU A 208 6.75 -8.10 -7.29
N PHE A 209 7.99 -7.68 -7.12
CA PHE A 209 8.41 -6.30 -7.30
C PHE A 209 8.72 -6.06 -8.78
N VAL A 210 8.06 -5.05 -9.39
CA VAL A 210 8.14 -4.72 -10.82
C VAL A 210 8.68 -3.30 -10.99
N PRO A 211 9.99 -3.12 -11.18
CA PRO A 211 10.63 -1.80 -11.17
C PRO A 211 10.34 -0.93 -12.40
N GLU A 212 9.83 -1.51 -13.49
CA GLU A 212 9.41 -0.74 -14.66
C GLU A 212 8.12 0.04 -14.39
N SER A 213 7.27 -0.47 -13.50
CA SER A 213 6.16 0.27 -12.93
C SER A 213 6.67 1.25 -11.89
N LYS A 214 6.37 2.56 -12.04
CA LYS A 214 6.91 3.63 -11.19
C LYS A 214 5.80 4.51 -10.67
N ILE A 215 5.88 4.85 -9.39
CA ILE A 215 5.03 5.85 -8.75
C ILE A 215 5.83 6.67 -7.74
N TRP A 216 5.31 7.81 -7.33
CA TRP A 216 5.91 8.70 -6.34
C TRP A 216 4.94 8.90 -5.17
N HIS A 217 5.44 8.74 -3.94
CA HIS A 217 4.65 8.82 -2.72
C HIS A 217 4.95 10.11 -1.95
N LYS A 218 3.94 10.92 -1.67
CA LYS A 218 4.04 12.20 -0.96
C LYS A 218 4.15 12.02 0.56
N VAL A 219 5.10 11.19 0.99
CA VAL A 219 5.29 10.83 2.42
C VAL A 219 5.54 12.05 3.31
N SER A 220 6.10 13.11 2.76
CA SER A 220 6.48 14.32 3.50
C SER A 220 5.29 15.17 3.93
N SER A 221 4.20 15.18 3.17
CA SER A 221 2.98 15.90 3.54
C SER A 221 2.30 15.28 4.76
N SER A 222 2.44 13.98 4.95
CA SER A 222 2.02 13.25 6.15
C SER A 222 3.13 13.14 7.21
N ILE A 223 4.39 13.42 6.83
CA ILE A 223 5.59 13.40 7.63
C ILE A 223 6.17 14.83 7.69
N GLY A 224 5.38 15.79 8.07
CA GLY A 224 5.96 16.97 8.73
C GLY A 224 6.79 16.53 9.95
N ALA A 225 7.44 15.43 9.76
CA ALA A 225 8.43 14.65 10.48
C ALA A 225 8.38 14.72 12.00
N GLN A 226 7.26 15.05 12.59
CA GLN A 226 7.11 14.85 14.02
C GLN A 226 6.72 13.40 14.26
N PHE A 227 7.54 12.71 15.06
CA PHE A 227 7.24 11.40 15.60
C PHE A 227 5.81 11.39 16.18
N SER A 228 4.94 10.55 15.62
CA SER A 228 3.57 10.39 16.10
C SER A 228 3.46 9.12 16.94
N ILE A 229 3.25 9.29 18.25
CA ILE A 229 2.99 8.17 19.18
C ILE A 229 1.78 7.34 18.69
N ARG A 230 0.74 7.98 18.13
CA ARG A 230 -0.44 7.28 17.59
C ARG A 230 -0.04 6.35 16.43
N LYS A 231 0.77 6.84 15.48
CA LYS A 231 1.28 6.06 14.34
C LYS A 231 2.16 4.90 14.81
N TRP A 232 3.07 5.18 15.75
CA TRP A 232 3.95 4.16 16.35
C TRP A 232 3.14 3.06 17.07
N LYS A 233 2.14 3.42 17.88
CA LYS A 233 1.24 2.45 18.54
C LYS A 233 0.50 1.58 17.54
N ARG A 234 -0.10 2.17 16.48
CA ARG A 234 -0.82 1.42 15.45
C ARG A 234 0.08 0.42 14.73
N LYS A 235 1.30 0.84 14.33
CA LYS A 235 2.28 -0.06 13.71
C LYS A 235 2.64 -1.24 14.60
N ASN A 236 2.85 -1.01 15.90
CA ASN A 236 3.19 -2.08 16.83
C ASN A 236 2.01 -3.02 17.11
N ILE A 237 0.79 -2.51 17.21
CA ILE A 237 -0.42 -3.34 17.27
C ILE A 237 -0.52 -4.22 16.03
N GLY A 238 -0.30 -3.68 14.83
CA GLY A 238 -0.26 -4.46 13.58
C GLY A 238 0.80 -5.56 13.62
N LYS A 239 2.04 -5.25 14.05
CA LYS A 239 3.10 -6.27 14.20
C LYS A 239 2.71 -7.39 15.16
N ILE A 240 2.12 -7.07 16.32
CA ILE A 240 1.67 -8.08 17.29
C ILE A 240 0.58 -8.97 16.69
N LYS A 241 -0.38 -8.41 15.97
CA LYS A 241 -1.42 -9.18 15.27
C LYS A 241 -0.82 -10.13 14.23
N LEU A 242 0.13 -9.65 13.42
CA LEU A 242 0.83 -10.48 12.44
C LEU A 242 1.59 -11.64 13.09
N ILE A 243 2.27 -11.39 14.20
CA ILE A 243 2.97 -12.42 14.98
C ILE A 243 1.97 -13.46 15.48
N ALA A 244 0.87 -13.01 16.11
CA ALA A 244 -0.14 -13.92 16.64
C ALA A 244 -0.82 -14.78 15.56
N LYS A 245 -0.95 -14.25 14.34
CA LYS A 245 -1.65 -14.92 13.23
C LYS A 245 -0.75 -15.86 12.41
N HIS A 246 0.52 -15.48 12.17
CA HIS A 246 1.39 -16.13 11.18
C HIS A 246 2.60 -16.85 11.78
N ILE A 247 2.82 -16.78 13.09
CA ILE A 247 3.93 -17.49 13.76
C ILE A 247 3.39 -18.69 14.55
N LYS A 248 4.18 -19.78 14.57
CA LYS A 248 3.83 -20.96 15.36
C LYS A 248 3.74 -20.60 16.84
N PRO A 249 2.74 -21.12 17.60
CA PRO A 249 2.48 -20.70 18.98
C PRO A 249 3.69 -20.73 19.91
N TYR A 250 4.58 -21.72 19.79
CA TYR A 250 5.77 -21.86 20.62
C TYR A 250 6.84 -20.78 20.36
N GLN A 251 6.79 -20.10 19.22
CA GLN A 251 7.73 -19.04 18.85
C GLN A 251 7.24 -17.64 19.27
N ILE A 252 5.92 -17.49 19.54
CA ILE A 252 5.30 -16.19 19.82
C ILE A 252 5.97 -15.47 21.01
N PRO A 253 6.23 -16.10 22.18
CA PRO A 253 6.83 -15.39 23.32
C PRO A 253 8.17 -14.74 22.97
N PHE A 254 9.04 -15.47 22.26
CA PHE A 254 10.35 -14.96 21.86
C PHE A 254 10.23 -13.82 20.84
N SER A 255 9.38 -13.99 19.84
CA SER A 255 9.12 -12.97 18.82
C SER A 255 8.55 -11.67 19.44
N LEU A 256 7.65 -11.78 20.42
CA LEU A 256 7.12 -10.61 21.13
C LEU A 256 8.19 -9.87 21.91
N VAL A 257 9.09 -10.59 22.61
CA VAL A 257 10.21 -9.96 23.34
C VAL A 257 11.09 -9.16 22.37
N LEU A 258 11.49 -9.75 21.24
CA LEU A 258 12.28 -9.06 20.24
C LEU A 258 11.54 -7.87 19.61
N THR A 259 10.24 -8.02 19.32
CA THR A 259 9.42 -6.93 18.80
C THR A 259 9.34 -5.76 19.76
N ILE A 260 9.13 -6.01 21.04
CA ILE A 260 9.12 -4.98 22.10
C ILE A 260 10.49 -4.30 22.18
N PHE A 261 11.57 -5.07 22.21
CA PHE A 261 12.93 -4.54 22.27
C PHE A 261 13.24 -3.60 21.09
N PHE A 262 13.02 -4.05 19.85
CA PHE A 262 13.25 -3.20 18.67
C PHE A 262 12.31 -2.00 18.59
N SER A 263 11.06 -2.13 19.05
CA SER A 263 10.11 -1.03 19.10
C SER A 263 10.50 0.05 20.11
N LEU A 264 11.09 -0.34 21.25
CA LEU A 264 11.62 0.60 22.22
C LEU A 264 12.88 1.31 21.68
N LEU A 265 13.76 0.59 20.99
CA LEU A 265 14.92 1.20 20.31
C LEU A 265 14.47 2.22 19.26
N GLU A 266 13.47 1.90 18.44
CA GLU A 266 12.88 2.81 17.46
C GLU A 266 12.32 4.08 18.14
N LEU A 267 11.66 3.91 19.27
CA LEU A 267 11.11 5.02 20.06
C LEU A 267 12.23 5.94 20.57
N ILE A 268 13.27 5.39 21.20
CA ILE A 268 14.42 6.14 21.73
C ILE A 268 15.11 6.90 20.59
N PHE A 269 15.39 6.24 19.47
CA PHE A 269 16.05 6.86 18.32
C PHE A 269 15.22 8.00 17.71
N SER A 270 13.91 7.83 17.66
CA SER A 270 12.99 8.87 17.15
C SER A 270 12.95 10.10 18.07
N PHE A 271 13.03 9.92 19.38
CA PHE A 271 13.12 11.02 20.35
C PHE A 271 14.44 11.77 20.23
N THR A 272 15.57 11.08 20.06
CA THR A 272 16.89 11.73 19.94
C THR A 272 16.98 12.59 18.68
N ILE A 273 16.44 12.11 17.53
CA ILE A 273 16.37 12.89 16.28
C ILE A 273 15.47 14.13 16.47
N SER A 274 14.33 13.98 17.15
CA SER A 274 13.40 15.10 17.39
C SER A 274 14.02 16.20 18.26
N LEU A 275 14.85 15.83 19.24
CA LEU A 275 15.56 16.77 20.10
C LEU A 275 16.66 17.53 19.36
N ASN A 276 17.40 16.85 18.47
CA ASN A 276 18.47 17.49 17.69
C ASN A 276 17.97 18.43 16.57
N LYS A 277 16.71 18.30 16.11
CA LYS A 277 16.09 19.23 15.16
C LYS A 277 15.51 20.50 15.81
N ARG A 278 15.45 20.57 17.15
CA ARG A 278 14.98 21.76 17.90
C ARG A 278 16.13 22.67 18.36
N LYS A 279 17.38 22.26 18.13
CA LYS A 279 18.59 23.08 18.28
C LYS A 279 19.04 23.59 16.90
#